data_b3ba3382a431e56b02a50d2947da5643
#
_entry.id   b3ba3382a431e56b02a50d2947da5643
#
_cell.length_a   1.000
_cell.length_b   1.000
_cell.length_c   1.000
_cell.angle_alpha   90.00
_cell.angle_beta   90.00
_cell.angle_gamma   90.00
#
_symmetry.space_group_name_H-M   'P 1'
#
loop_
_entity.id
_entity.type
_entity.pdbx_description
1 polymer ?
#
loop_
_entity_poly.entity_id
_entity_poly.type
_entity_poly.pdbx_seq_one_letter_code
_entity_poly.pdbx_strand_id
1 'polypeptide(L)' 'MPTMREVAKQAGVSAMTVSRVMNDPSLVHPTTRERVVEAMAALHYVPNKGVHSNAGES' A
#
# COMPACT_ATOMS: atom_id res chain seq x y z
N MET A 1 13.25 7.75 0.19
CA MET A 1 12.43 6.58 0.44
C MET A 1 10.98 6.84 0.10
N PRO A 2 10.32 5.98 -0.63
CA PRO A 2 8.93 6.23 -0.96
C PRO A 2 8.06 6.14 0.30
N THR A 3 7.02 6.94 0.31
CA THR A 3 6.07 6.97 1.42
C THR A 3 4.68 6.66 0.91
N MET A 4 3.74 6.47 1.83
CA MET A 4 2.35 6.26 1.44
C MET A 4 1.83 7.40 0.58
N ARG A 5 2.28 8.61 0.84
CA ARG A 5 1.87 9.75 0.04
C ARG A 5 2.37 9.63 -1.39
N GLU A 6 3.58 9.14 -1.55
CA GLU A 6 4.13 8.97 -2.89
C GLU A 6 3.41 7.86 -3.62
N VAL A 7 3.09 6.79 -2.93
CA VAL A 7 2.29 5.71 -3.52
C VAL A 7 0.93 6.25 -3.94
N ALA A 8 0.30 7.05 -3.10
CA ALA A 8 -0.99 7.62 -3.41
C ALA A 8 -0.92 8.51 -4.65
N LYS A 9 0.12 9.32 -4.73
CA LYS A 9 0.30 10.21 -5.86
C LYS A 9 0.54 9.41 -7.14
N GLN A 10 1.36 8.38 -7.07
CA GLN A 10 1.65 7.55 -8.21
C GLN A 10 0.40 6.80 -8.67
N ALA A 11 -0.42 6.35 -7.75
CA ALA A 11 -1.64 5.61 -8.06
C ALA A 11 -2.81 6.52 -8.42
N GLY A 12 -2.70 7.81 -8.13
CA GLY A 12 -3.79 8.75 -8.41
C GLY A 12 -4.92 8.64 -7.41
N VAL A 13 -4.60 8.28 -6.15
CA VAL A 13 -5.61 8.15 -5.10
C VAL A 13 -5.14 8.89 -3.86
N SER A 14 -5.98 8.93 -2.83
CA SER A 14 -5.59 9.58 -1.59
C SER A 14 -4.75 8.65 -0.72
N ALA A 15 -4.00 9.23 0.20
CA ALA A 15 -3.21 8.44 1.12
C ALA A 15 -4.09 7.53 1.97
N MET A 16 -5.30 7.98 2.28
CA MET A 16 -6.23 7.14 3.01
C MET A 16 -6.58 5.88 2.23
N THR A 17 -6.73 6.01 0.91
CA THR A 17 -7.02 4.86 0.07
C THR A 17 -5.86 3.87 0.10
N VAL A 18 -4.62 4.37 0.07
CA VAL A 18 -3.45 3.50 0.18
C VAL A 18 -3.48 2.76 1.51
N SER A 19 -3.79 3.48 2.59
CA SER A 19 -3.88 2.86 3.90
C SER A 19 -4.94 1.76 3.93
N ARG A 20 -6.07 1.99 3.31
CA ARG A 20 -7.13 0.99 3.27
C ARG A 20 -6.71 -0.25 2.48
N VAL A 21 -6.00 -0.05 1.38
CA VAL A 21 -5.51 -1.18 0.61
C VAL A 21 -4.60 -2.05 1.46
N MET A 22 -3.81 -1.45 2.32
CA MET A 22 -2.90 -2.21 3.17
C MET A 22 -3.57 -2.85 4.37
N ASN A 23 -4.61 -2.21 4.92
CA ASN A 23 -5.24 -2.70 6.14
C ASN A 23 -6.54 -3.44 5.89
N ASP A 24 -7.37 -2.93 4.98
CA ASP A 24 -8.67 -3.51 4.70
C ASP A 24 -8.89 -3.54 3.19
N PRO A 25 -8.14 -4.35 2.47
CA PRO A 25 -8.24 -4.36 1.00
C PRO A 25 -9.64 -4.72 0.49
N SER A 26 -10.41 -5.44 1.28
CA SER A 26 -11.75 -5.81 0.84
C SER A 26 -12.69 -4.61 0.78
N LEU A 27 -12.35 -3.51 1.42
CA LEU A 27 -13.17 -2.31 1.37
C LEU A 27 -12.82 -1.43 0.17
N VAL A 28 -11.83 -1.81 -0.60
CA VAL A 28 -11.38 -1.02 -1.74
C VAL A 28 -11.76 -1.72 -3.03
N HIS A 29 -12.24 -0.96 -3.99
CA HIS A 29 -12.61 -1.51 -5.28
C HIS A 29 -11.39 -2.21 -5.91
N PRO A 30 -11.58 -3.38 -6.53
CA PRO A 30 -10.44 -4.11 -7.10
C PRO A 30 -9.57 -3.29 -8.05
N THR A 31 -10.19 -2.45 -8.87
CA THR A 31 -9.43 -1.62 -9.79
C THR A 31 -8.52 -0.65 -9.05
N THR A 32 -9.04 -0.03 -8.00
CA THR A 32 -8.26 0.90 -7.19
C THR A 32 -7.15 0.17 -6.46
N ARG A 33 -7.46 -1.02 -5.96
CA ARG A 33 -6.46 -1.82 -5.26
C ARG A 33 -5.30 -2.17 -6.19
N GLU A 34 -5.60 -2.54 -7.43
CA GLU A 34 -4.55 -2.85 -8.39
C GLU A 34 -3.68 -1.64 -8.68
N ARG A 35 -4.28 -0.48 -8.79
CA ARG A 35 -3.52 0.74 -9.03
C ARG A 35 -2.53 1.01 -7.91
N VAL A 36 -2.98 0.82 -6.68
CA VAL A 36 -2.11 1.05 -5.53
C VAL A 36 -0.99 0.01 -5.50
N VAL A 37 -1.32 -1.25 -5.76
CA VAL A 37 -0.31 -2.31 -5.76
C VAL A 37 0.74 -2.04 -6.84
N GLU A 38 0.30 -1.61 -8.02
CA GLU A 38 1.25 -1.30 -9.08
C GLU A 38 2.12 -0.11 -8.71
N ALA A 39 1.54 0.89 -8.05
CA ALA A 39 2.31 2.05 -7.62
C ALA A 39 3.35 1.64 -6.59
N MET A 40 2.99 0.76 -5.67
CA MET A 40 3.93 0.26 -4.69
C MET A 40 5.10 -0.46 -5.37
N ALA A 41 4.81 -1.27 -6.36
CA ALA A 41 5.84 -1.99 -7.08
C ALA A 41 6.74 -1.03 -7.85
N ALA A 42 6.14 -0.03 -8.48
CA ALA A 42 6.90 0.94 -9.27
C ALA A 42 7.87 1.74 -8.40
N LEU A 43 7.46 2.02 -7.17
CA LEU A 43 8.28 2.82 -6.25
C LEU A 43 9.11 1.94 -5.32
N HIS A 44 9.04 0.64 -5.46
CA HIS A 44 9.69 -0.30 -4.56
C HIS A 44 9.27 -0.07 -3.10
N TYR A 45 8.03 0.32 -2.91
CA TYR A 45 7.50 0.55 -1.58
C TYR A 45 7.03 -0.77 -0.99
N VAL A 46 7.55 -1.13 0.18
CA VAL A 46 7.18 -2.38 0.83
C VAL A 46 6.47 -2.03 2.14
N PRO A 47 5.23 -2.50 2.32
CA PRO A 47 4.53 -2.28 3.59
C PRO A 47 5.28 -2.94 4.72
N ASN A 48 5.52 -2.20 5.78
CA ASN A 48 6.24 -2.75 6.92
C ASN A 48 5.47 -3.76 7.69
N LYS A 49 4.19 -3.75 7.55
CA LYS A 49 3.32 -4.56 8.32
C LYS A 49 3.68 -6.04 8.30
N GLY A 50 3.92 -6.56 7.13
CA GLY A 50 4.25 -7.95 6.99
C GLY A 50 5.60 -8.29 7.55
N VAL A 51 6.55 -7.45 7.33
CA VAL A 51 7.88 -7.69 7.81
C VAL A 51 7.91 -7.64 9.31
N HIS A 52 7.20 -6.70 9.85
CA HIS A 52 7.21 -6.51 11.27
C HIS A 52 6.63 -7.67 12.01
N SER A 53 5.59 -8.22 11.51
CA SER A 53 4.92 -9.26 12.25
C SER A 53 5.75 -10.50 12.31
N ASN A 54 6.64 -10.71 11.40
CA ASN A 54 7.33 -11.93 11.47
C ASN A 54 8.44 -11.85 12.40
N ALA A 55 8.81 -10.77 12.69
CA ALA A 55 9.82 -10.79 13.61
C ALA A 55 9.32 -11.30 14.84
N GLY A 56 9.03 -11.43 14.79
CA GLY A 56 8.86 -11.96 15.75
C GLY A 56 8.21 -12.55 16.17
N GLU A 57 8.02 -12.29 15.80
CA GLU A 57 7.69 -12.66 15.90
C GLU A 57 7.69 -13.18 15.94
N SER A 58 7.93 -13.03 15.86
CA SER A 58 8.15 -13.40 15.78
C SER A 58 8.32 -13.63 15.80
#